data_3719c889081fde0575d8f3b1c90b172e
#
_entry.id   3719c889081fde0575d8f3b1c90b172e
#
_cell.length_a   1.000
_cell.length_b   1.000
_cell.length_c   1.000
_cell.angle_alpha   90.00
_cell.angle_beta   90.00
_cell.angle_gamma   90.00
#
_symmetry.space_group_name_H-M   'P 1'
#
loop_
_entity.id
_entity.type
_entity.pdbx_description
1 polymer ?
#
loop_
_entity_poly.entity_id
_entity_poly.type
_entity_poly.pdbx_seq_one_letter_code
_entity_poly.pdbx_strand_id
1 'polypeptide(L)'
;MRKRSQRKGADGERELAAVLREYGYNIRRGGCLSFGEIPDLTGLDGVHIECKRCEKFRLSEWIKQAERDSQHFKDGLPAVFHRRNQEPWQVTMNLSDWTYLYLRKKTEENGKERIE
;
A
#
# COMPACT_ATOMS: atom_id res chain seq x y z
N MET A 1 15.04 19.14 12.98
CA MET A 1 15.66 18.46 11.83
C MET A 1 15.11 17.05 11.68
N ARG A 2 14.70 16.66 10.49
CA ARG A 2 14.24 15.30 10.21
C ARG A 2 15.35 14.28 10.38
N LYS A 3 15.06 13.18 11.04
CA LYS A 3 15.99 12.06 11.11
C LYS A 3 16.13 11.43 9.71
N ARG A 4 17.30 10.84 9.44
CA ARG A 4 17.60 10.20 8.15
C ARG A 4 16.56 9.14 7.77
N SER A 5 16.07 8.35 8.74
CA SER A 5 15.05 7.32 8.53
C SER A 5 13.70 7.90 8.12
N GLN A 6 13.31 9.06 8.69
CA GLN A 6 12.06 9.73 8.32
C GLN A 6 12.12 10.29 6.90
N ARG A 7 13.29 10.80 6.51
CA ARG A 7 13.50 11.30 5.14
C ARG A 7 13.38 10.17 4.12
N LYS A 8 14.00 9.03 4.37
CA LYS A 8 13.93 7.86 3.51
C LYS A 8 12.49 7.37 3.36
N GLY A 9 11.73 7.34 4.44
CA GLY A 9 10.33 6.95 4.41
C GLY A 9 9.49 7.87 3.53
N ALA A 10 9.65 9.18 3.70
CA ALA A 10 8.91 10.16 2.91
C ALA A 10 9.28 10.08 1.42
N ASP A 11 10.55 9.89 1.10
CA ASP A 11 11.01 9.78 -0.28
C ASP A 11 10.47 8.52 -0.94
N GLY A 12 10.43 7.39 -0.23
CA GLY A 12 9.84 6.16 -0.72
C GLY A 12 8.35 6.30 -1.01
N GLU A 13 7.63 6.97 -0.13
CA GLU A 13 6.20 7.23 -0.33
C GLU A 13 5.94 8.10 -1.56
N ARG A 14 6.75 9.14 -1.78
CA ARG A 14 6.64 9.98 -2.98
C ARG A 14 6.91 9.16 -4.24
N GLU A 15 7.94 8.33 -4.22
CA GLU A 15 8.29 7.46 -5.34
C GLU A 15 7.13 6.51 -5.66
N LEU A 16 6.61 5.81 -4.66
CA LEU A 16 5.52 4.88 -4.85
C LEU A 16 4.25 5.58 -5.34
N ALA A 17 3.92 6.73 -4.75
CA ALA A 17 2.76 7.51 -5.18
C ALA A 17 2.86 7.89 -6.65
N ALA A 18 4.04 8.34 -7.09
CA ALA A 18 4.26 8.71 -8.49
C ALA A 18 4.06 7.51 -9.41
N VAL A 19 4.61 6.35 -9.07
CA VAL A 19 4.49 5.13 -9.87
C VAL A 19 3.02 4.69 -9.96
N LEU A 20 2.30 4.67 -8.85
CA LEU A 20 0.90 4.27 -8.84
C LEU A 20 0.02 5.24 -9.63
N ARG A 21 0.34 6.54 -9.59
CA ARG A 21 -0.37 7.54 -10.41
C ARG A 21 -0.14 7.31 -11.89
N GLU A 22 1.04 6.87 -12.29
CA GLU A 22 1.32 6.51 -13.69
C GLU A 22 0.44 5.34 -14.15
N TYR A 23 0.11 4.43 -13.24
CA TYR A 23 -0.83 3.34 -13.54
C TYR A 23 -2.30 3.80 -13.58
N GLY A 24 -2.57 5.05 -13.22
CA GLY A 24 -3.90 5.62 -13.31
C GLY A 24 -4.65 5.73 -11.99
N TYR A 25 -4.01 5.39 -10.86
CA TYR A 25 -4.65 5.49 -9.56
C TYR A 25 -4.53 6.88 -8.97
N ASN A 26 -5.57 7.33 -8.29
CA ASN A 26 -5.60 8.65 -7.65
C ASN A 26 -5.02 8.56 -6.23
N ILE A 27 -3.70 8.46 -6.15
CA ILE A 27 -2.99 8.29 -4.88
C ILE A 27 -2.77 9.65 -4.21
N ARG A 28 -3.05 9.69 -2.91
CA ARG A 28 -2.82 10.87 -2.07
C ARG A 28 -1.91 10.51 -0.92
N ARG A 29 -1.04 11.44 -0.55
CA ARG A 29 -0.17 11.30 0.60
C ARG A 29 -0.81 11.96 1.81
N GLY A 30 -0.74 11.26 2.98
CA GLY A 30 -1.28 11.77 4.23
C GLY A 30 -0.58 13.00 4.75
N GLY A 31 0.70 13.10 4.50
CA GLY A 31 1.50 14.23 4.94
C GLY A 31 1.86 14.18 6.42
N CYS A 32 2.93 14.87 6.78
CA CYS A 32 3.46 14.90 8.14
C CYS A 32 2.58 15.68 9.11
N LEU A 33 1.66 16.51 8.62
CA LEU A 33 0.78 17.32 9.47
C LEU A 33 -0.41 16.54 10.04
N SER A 34 -0.63 15.31 9.58
CA SER A 34 -1.74 14.48 10.05
C SER A 34 -1.48 13.84 11.41
N PHE A 35 -0.22 13.78 11.86
CA PHE A 35 0.18 13.17 13.14
C PHE A 35 -0.31 11.72 13.30
N GLY A 36 -0.35 10.97 12.20
CA GLY A 36 -0.80 9.60 12.23
C GLY A 36 -2.31 9.41 12.26
N GLU A 37 -3.09 10.46 12.08
CA GLU A 37 -4.54 10.37 12.04
C GLU A 37 -5.07 9.83 10.71
N ILE A 38 -4.30 9.96 9.64
CA ILE A 38 -4.63 9.40 8.33
C ILE A 38 -3.45 8.56 7.83
N PRO A 39 -3.71 7.57 6.97
CA PRO A 39 -2.63 6.73 6.41
C PRO A 39 -1.66 7.55 5.58
N ASP A 40 -0.41 7.09 5.50
CA ASP A 40 0.63 7.74 4.70
C ASP A 40 0.27 7.82 3.21
N LEU A 41 -0.39 6.80 2.69
CA LEU A 41 -0.85 6.74 1.30
C LEU A 41 -2.28 6.21 1.25
N THR A 42 -3.11 6.85 0.42
CA THR A 42 -4.48 6.42 0.17
C THR A 42 -4.77 6.47 -1.33
N GLY A 43 -5.82 5.79 -1.78
CA GLY A 43 -6.25 5.83 -3.17
C GLY A 43 -6.46 4.49 -3.84
N LEU A 44 -6.20 3.38 -3.13
CA LEU A 44 -6.53 2.04 -3.59
C LEU A 44 -7.70 1.52 -2.76
N ASP A 45 -8.87 1.48 -3.34
CA ASP A 45 -10.08 1.09 -2.62
C ASP A 45 -9.97 -0.34 -2.08
N GLY A 46 -10.18 -0.49 -0.78
CA GLY A 46 -10.14 -1.80 -0.12
C GLY A 46 -8.74 -2.32 0.19
N VAL A 47 -7.69 -1.54 -0.06
CA VAL A 47 -6.30 -1.94 0.20
C VAL A 47 -5.59 -0.90 1.05
N HIS A 48 -5.02 -1.33 2.17
CA HIS A 48 -4.12 -0.51 2.96
C HIS A 48 -2.72 -0.56 2.35
N ILE A 49 -2.14 0.61 2.05
CA ILE A 49 -0.82 0.70 1.41
C ILE A 49 0.24 0.94 2.47
N GLU A 50 1.07 -0.07 2.72
CA GLU A 50 2.25 0.06 3.56
C GLU A 50 3.46 0.17 2.65
N CYS A 51 4.19 1.28 2.71
CA CYS A 51 5.34 1.53 1.82
C CYS A 51 6.66 1.23 2.52
N LYS A 52 7.48 0.41 1.90
CA LYS A 52 8.82 0.07 2.42
C LYS A 52 9.87 0.21 1.32
N ARG A 53 10.58 1.31 1.33
CA ARG A 53 11.67 1.61 0.40
C ARG A 53 12.99 1.50 1.15
N CYS A 54 13.57 0.29 1.22
CA CYS A 54 14.80 0.03 1.96
C CYS A 54 15.51 -1.21 1.45
N GLU A 55 16.81 -1.31 1.73
CA GLU A 55 17.66 -2.40 1.25
C GLU A 55 17.52 -3.67 2.07
N LYS A 56 17.29 -3.54 3.38
CA LYS A 56 17.23 -4.67 4.27
C LYS A 56 15.82 -5.26 4.32
N PHE A 57 15.71 -6.53 3.95
CA PHE A 57 14.43 -7.24 3.86
C PHE A 57 13.96 -7.69 5.26
N ARG A 58 12.77 -7.24 5.66
CA ARG A 58 12.14 -7.64 6.93
C ARG A 58 10.66 -7.87 6.70
N LEU A 59 10.36 -8.73 5.75
CA LEU A 59 9.00 -8.89 5.22
C LEU A 59 7.97 -9.28 6.28
N SER A 60 8.31 -10.21 7.18
CA SER A 60 7.39 -10.62 8.26
C SER A 60 7.00 -9.46 9.16
N GLU A 61 7.97 -8.63 9.52
CA GLU A 61 7.73 -7.44 10.36
C GLU A 61 6.88 -6.42 9.62
N TRP A 62 7.15 -6.24 8.33
CA TRP A 62 6.41 -5.29 7.49
C TRP A 62 4.93 -5.69 7.37
N ILE A 63 4.66 -6.99 7.16
CA ILE A 63 3.29 -7.50 7.07
C ILE A 63 2.55 -7.28 8.40
N LYS A 64 3.19 -7.56 9.53
CA LYS A 64 2.60 -7.33 10.84
C LYS A 64 2.29 -5.85 11.08
N GLN A 65 3.19 -4.97 10.66
CA GLN A 65 2.94 -3.54 10.75
C GLN A 65 1.76 -3.14 9.87
N ALA A 66 1.71 -3.64 8.64
CA ALA A 66 0.60 -3.35 7.74
C ALA A 66 -0.73 -3.83 8.32
N GLU A 67 -0.75 -4.99 8.96
CA GLU A 67 -1.95 -5.52 9.64
C GLU A 67 -2.41 -4.59 10.77
N ARG A 68 -1.47 -4.15 11.62
CA ARG A 68 -1.81 -3.23 12.72
C ARG A 68 -2.35 -1.91 12.19
N ASP A 69 -1.68 -1.34 11.19
CA ASP A 69 -2.06 -0.03 10.64
C ASP A 69 -3.39 -0.12 9.89
N SER A 70 -3.64 -1.19 9.15
CA SER A 70 -4.91 -1.37 8.45
C SER A 70 -6.08 -1.49 9.43
N GLN A 71 -5.87 -2.16 10.57
CA GLN A 71 -6.88 -2.25 11.62
C GLN A 71 -7.12 -0.91 12.30
N HIS A 72 -6.05 -0.16 12.52
CA HIS A 72 -6.15 1.18 13.14
C HIS A 72 -6.91 2.14 12.23
N PHE A 73 -6.55 2.20 10.97
CA PHE A 73 -7.16 3.13 10.00
C PHE A 73 -8.46 2.59 9.38
N LYS A 74 -8.71 1.29 9.48
CA LYS A 74 -9.88 0.61 8.88
C LYS A 74 -9.98 0.93 7.38
N ASP A 75 -8.84 0.87 6.70
CA ASP A 75 -8.72 1.33 5.31
C ASP A 75 -8.50 0.19 4.30
N GLY A 76 -8.65 -1.06 4.73
CA GLY A 76 -8.63 -2.18 3.79
C GLY A 76 -7.67 -3.30 4.14
N LEU A 77 -7.45 -4.17 3.18
CA LEU A 77 -6.58 -5.33 3.32
C LEU A 77 -5.12 -4.89 3.38
N PRO A 78 -4.33 -5.40 4.36
CA PRO A 78 -2.94 -4.96 4.49
C PRO A 78 -2.06 -5.48 3.36
N ALA A 79 -1.39 -4.58 2.67
CA ALA A 79 -0.45 -4.90 1.61
C ALA A 79 0.82 -4.09 1.77
N VAL A 80 1.96 -4.74 1.60
CA VAL A 80 3.26 -4.08 1.67
C VAL A 80 3.77 -3.86 0.25
N PHE A 81 3.95 -2.60 -0.10
CA PHE A 81 4.55 -2.17 -1.37
C PHE A 81 6.01 -1.86 -1.08
N HIS A 82 6.91 -2.65 -1.64
CA HIS A 82 8.33 -2.56 -1.27
C HIS A 82 9.25 -2.58 -2.47
N ARG A 83 10.40 -1.95 -2.30
CA ARG A 83 11.44 -1.89 -3.33
C ARG A 83 12.81 -1.73 -2.70
N ARG A 84 13.79 -2.45 -3.25
CA ARG A 84 15.22 -2.21 -3.02
C ARG A 84 15.81 -1.48 -4.23
N ASN A 85 17.00 -0.90 -4.07
CA ASN A 85 17.69 -0.22 -5.17
C ASN A 85 17.81 -1.15 -6.38
N GLN A 86 17.55 -0.61 -7.56
CA GLN A 86 17.68 -1.31 -8.85
C GLN A 86 16.74 -2.50 -9.01
N GLU A 87 15.76 -2.65 -8.11
CA GLU A 87 14.74 -3.68 -8.18
C GLU A 87 13.38 -3.06 -8.52
N PRO A 88 12.46 -3.84 -9.10
CA PRO A 88 11.11 -3.32 -9.33
C PRO A 88 10.33 -3.21 -8.03
N TRP A 89 9.28 -2.39 -8.04
CA TRP A 89 8.30 -2.39 -6.96
C TRP A 89 7.56 -3.72 -6.93
N GLN A 90 7.40 -4.26 -5.73
CA GLN A 90 6.69 -5.51 -5.49
C GLN A 90 5.62 -5.30 -4.44
N VAL A 91 4.60 -6.16 -4.46
CA VAL A 91 3.52 -6.12 -3.48
C VAL A 91 3.46 -7.46 -2.78
N THR A 92 3.45 -7.44 -1.45
CA THR A 92 3.30 -8.64 -0.62
C THR A 92 2.09 -8.48 0.27
N MET A 93 1.27 -9.51 0.32
CA MET A 93 0.14 -9.59 1.24
C MET A 93 -0.10 -11.05 1.62
N ASN A 94 -0.88 -11.27 2.68
CA ASN A 94 -1.24 -12.61 3.07
C ASN A 94 -2.13 -13.27 2.00
N LEU A 95 -1.95 -14.57 1.81
CA LEU A 95 -2.68 -15.30 0.79
C LEU A 95 -4.21 -15.18 0.96
N SER A 96 -4.67 -15.21 2.21
CA SER A 96 -6.10 -15.07 2.51
C SER A 96 -6.65 -13.72 2.01
N ASP A 97 -5.88 -12.65 2.18
CA ASP A 97 -6.27 -11.32 1.74
C ASP A 97 -6.25 -11.21 0.22
N TRP A 98 -5.21 -11.77 -0.40
CA TRP A 98 -5.10 -11.80 -1.84
C TRP A 98 -6.25 -12.58 -2.49
N THR A 99 -6.60 -13.73 -1.95
CA THR A 99 -7.71 -14.54 -2.48
C THR A 99 -9.04 -13.82 -2.35
N TYR A 100 -9.25 -13.09 -1.24
CA TYR A 100 -10.44 -12.26 -1.07
C TYR A 100 -10.52 -11.18 -2.15
N LEU A 101 -9.42 -10.48 -2.38
CA LEU A 101 -9.34 -9.41 -3.38
C LEU A 101 -9.60 -9.96 -4.79
N TYR A 102 -9.01 -11.09 -5.11
CA TYR A 102 -9.18 -11.73 -6.42
C TYR A 102 -10.62 -12.19 -6.66
N LEU A 103 -11.26 -12.77 -5.65
CA LEU A 103 -12.66 -13.19 -5.74
C LEU A 103 -13.59 -11.98 -5.94
N ARG A 104 -13.33 -10.89 -5.24
CA ARG A 104 -14.09 -9.66 -5.39
C ARG A 104 -14.01 -9.14 -6.84
N LYS A 105 -12.83 -9.13 -7.40
CA LYS A 105 -12.61 -8.73 -8.80
C LYS A 105 -13.40 -9.63 -9.77
N LYS A 106 -13.37 -10.93 -9.58
CA LYS A 106 -14.09 -11.89 -10.43
C LYS A 106 -15.60 -11.66 -10.36
N THR A 107 -16.13 -11.42 -9.17
CA THR A 107 -17.55 -11.15 -8.96
C THR A 107 -17.99 -9.90 -9.71
N GLU A 108 -17.17 -8.83 -9.65
CA GLU A 108 -17.46 -7.59 -10.38
C GLU A 108 -17.46 -7.81 -11.89
N GLU A 109 -16.49 -8.56 -12.43
CA GLU A 109 -16.41 -8.88 -13.85
C GLU A 109 -17.63 -9.71 -14.30
N ASN A 110 -18.00 -10.74 -13.53
CA ASN A 110 -19.17 -11.56 -13.84
C ASN A 110 -20.47 -10.75 -13.78
N GLY A 111 -20.57 -9.83 -12.82
CA GLY A 111 -21.71 -8.93 -12.74
C GLY A 111 -21.84 -8.04 -13.95
N LYS A 112 -20.75 -7.53 -14.49
CA LYS A 112 -20.73 -6.73 -15.70
C LYS A 112 -21.14 -7.55 -16.93
N GLU A 113 -20.66 -8.78 -17.05
CA GLU A 113 -21.02 -9.67 -18.14
C GLU A 113 -22.52 -10.00 -18.15
N ARG A 114 -23.13 -10.14 -16.97
CA ARG A 114 -24.55 -10.44 -16.83
C ARG A 114 -25.47 -9.30 -17.25
N ILE A 115 -24.98 -8.07 -17.19
CA ILE A 115 -25.77 -6.88 -17.52
C ILE A 115 -25.81 -6.65 -19.03
N GLU A 116 -24.82 -7.14 -19.75
CA GLU A 116 -24.77 -7.10 -21.18
C GLU A 116 -25.63 -8.20 -21.80
#